data_f5f3413c394be3a750109577bcbab07c
#
_entry.id   f5f3413c394be3a750109577bcbab07c
#
_cell.length_a   1.000
_cell.length_b   1.000
_cell.length_c   1.000
_cell.angle_alpha   90.00
_cell.angle_beta   90.00
_cell.angle_gamma   90.00
#
_symmetry.space_group_name_H-M   'P 1'
#
loop_
_entity.id
_entity.type
_entity.pdbx_description
1 polymer ?
#
loop_
_entity_poly.entity_id
_entity_poly.type
_entity_poly.pdbx_seq_one_letter_code
_entity_poly.pdbx_strand_id
1 'polypeptide(L)'
;MGTRILILNGHPDTSRKGLCGALADAYAEGAASGGHTVERLDVGLLQFDLLRSQAEFETGTTPPDISAAQEAIRRADHLVVFFPLWLGDMPALLKGFFEQALRPGFAFAYRPSGFPQKNLGGRSARIVVTMGMPALIYRWYFRAHALKNLNRNILGFVGYAPVRDTIVGSVATAKPAAMARHFETMRALGRAAR
;
A
#
# COMPACT_ATOMS: atom_id res chain seq x y z
N MET A 1 -12.61 -19.95 -5.19
CA MET A 1 -12.67 -19.25 -3.89
C MET A 1 -12.33 -17.79 -4.09
N GLY A 2 -13.03 -16.87 -3.42
CA GLY A 2 -12.73 -15.45 -3.46
C GLY A 2 -11.40 -15.14 -2.74
N THR A 3 -10.67 -14.14 -3.23
CA THR A 3 -9.43 -13.63 -2.61
C THR A 3 -9.79 -12.67 -1.47
N ARG A 4 -9.09 -12.72 -0.35
CA ARG A 4 -9.19 -11.72 0.72
C ARG A 4 -8.25 -10.57 0.41
N ILE A 5 -8.80 -9.40 0.17
CA ILE A 5 -8.07 -8.21 -0.26
C ILE A 5 -8.06 -7.20 0.88
N LEU A 6 -6.87 -6.73 1.24
CA LEU A 6 -6.71 -5.57 2.11
C LEU A 6 -6.38 -4.33 1.26
N ILE A 7 -7.24 -3.33 1.31
CA ILE A 7 -7.01 -2.02 0.70
C ILE A 7 -6.44 -1.10 1.78
N LEU A 8 -5.21 -0.65 1.59
CA LEU A 8 -4.52 0.32 2.43
C LEU A 8 -4.55 1.69 1.75
N ASN A 9 -5.33 2.62 2.27
CA ASN A 9 -5.30 4.01 1.83
C ASN A 9 -4.28 4.79 2.67
N GLY A 10 -3.14 5.08 2.07
CA GLY A 10 -2.02 5.79 2.69
C GLY A 10 -2.09 7.32 2.56
N HIS A 11 -3.24 7.89 2.17
CA HIS A 11 -3.43 9.35 2.19
C HIS A 11 -3.58 9.81 3.64
N PRO A 12 -2.75 10.77 4.12
CA PRO A 12 -2.84 11.24 5.50
C PRO A 12 -4.16 11.97 5.83
N ASP A 13 -4.70 12.72 4.86
CA ASP A 13 -5.95 13.47 5.03
C ASP A 13 -7.14 12.60 4.63
N THR A 14 -7.92 12.21 5.61
CA THR A 14 -9.18 11.45 5.45
C THR A 14 -10.42 12.33 5.52
N SER A 15 -10.27 13.65 5.79
CA SER A 15 -11.38 14.62 5.89
C SER A 15 -12.04 14.90 4.54
N ARG A 16 -11.34 14.64 3.43
CA ARG A 16 -11.81 14.84 2.06
C ARG A 16 -11.86 13.51 1.32
N LYS A 17 -12.87 13.35 0.46
CA LYS A 17 -12.89 12.28 -0.54
C LYS A 17 -11.83 12.57 -1.62
N GLY A 18 -10.56 12.36 -1.28
CA GLY A 18 -9.43 12.54 -2.18
C GLY A 18 -9.39 11.46 -3.27
N LEU A 19 -8.62 11.71 -4.33
CA LEU A 19 -8.49 10.80 -5.47
C LEU A 19 -8.04 9.39 -5.06
N CYS A 20 -7.10 9.27 -4.11
CA CYS A 20 -6.67 7.95 -3.61
C CYS A 20 -7.85 7.16 -3.03
N GLY A 21 -8.68 7.80 -2.21
CA GLY A 21 -9.88 7.19 -1.64
C GLY A 21 -10.88 6.77 -2.72
N ALA A 22 -11.17 7.64 -3.70
CA ALA A 22 -12.09 7.34 -4.78
C ALA A 22 -11.59 6.18 -5.68
N LEU A 23 -10.30 6.11 -5.97
CA LEU A 23 -9.70 4.99 -6.71
C LEU A 23 -9.73 3.69 -5.90
N ALA A 24 -9.53 3.77 -4.58
CA ALA A 24 -9.67 2.64 -3.67
C ALA A 24 -11.12 2.13 -3.63
N ASP A 25 -12.11 3.03 -3.61
CA ASP A 25 -13.54 2.68 -3.69
C ASP A 25 -13.85 1.96 -5.01
N ALA A 26 -13.38 2.48 -6.14
CA ALA A 26 -13.57 1.84 -7.45
C ALA A 26 -12.92 0.44 -7.52
N TYR A 27 -11.73 0.28 -6.89
CA TYR A 27 -11.09 -1.02 -6.78
C TYR A 27 -11.94 -1.98 -5.92
N ALA A 28 -12.47 -1.51 -4.79
CA ALA A 28 -13.33 -2.28 -3.90
C ALA A 28 -14.64 -2.73 -4.58
N GLU A 29 -15.29 -1.83 -5.35
CA GLU A 29 -16.46 -2.15 -6.18
C GLU A 29 -16.15 -3.29 -7.16
N GLY A 30 -15.02 -3.17 -7.87
CA GLY A 30 -14.56 -4.21 -8.78
C GLY A 30 -14.30 -5.54 -8.09
N ALA A 31 -13.64 -5.51 -6.93
CA ALA A 31 -13.33 -6.70 -6.15
C ALA A 31 -14.59 -7.41 -5.65
N ALA A 32 -15.56 -6.67 -5.12
CA ALA A 32 -16.85 -7.22 -4.71
C ALA A 32 -17.58 -7.86 -5.89
N SER A 33 -17.59 -7.23 -7.07
CA SER A 33 -18.19 -7.80 -8.29
C SER A 33 -17.46 -9.06 -8.78
N GLY A 34 -16.19 -9.24 -8.43
CA GLY A 34 -15.39 -10.44 -8.68
C GLY A 34 -15.57 -11.55 -7.65
N GLY A 35 -16.40 -11.36 -6.63
CA GLY A 35 -16.60 -12.33 -5.57
C GLY A 35 -15.48 -12.38 -4.53
N HIS A 36 -14.69 -11.30 -4.42
CA HIS A 36 -13.62 -11.17 -3.44
C HIS A 36 -14.11 -10.49 -2.15
N THR A 37 -13.49 -10.82 -1.03
CA THR A 37 -13.74 -10.15 0.25
C THR A 37 -12.76 -8.96 0.37
N VAL A 38 -13.29 -7.80 0.73
CA VAL A 38 -12.50 -6.57 0.87
C VAL A 38 -12.54 -6.09 2.31
N GLU A 39 -11.36 -5.85 2.88
CA GLU A 39 -11.16 -5.10 4.12
C GLU A 39 -10.43 -3.80 3.77
N ARG A 40 -10.81 -2.67 4.39
CA ARG A 40 -10.19 -1.36 4.15
C ARG A 40 -9.54 -0.82 5.41
N LEU A 41 -8.38 -0.21 5.25
CA LEU A 41 -7.63 0.44 6.30
C LEU A 41 -7.15 1.81 5.79
N ASP A 42 -7.60 2.87 6.44
CA ASP A 42 -7.21 4.26 6.14
C ASP A 42 -6.15 4.69 7.16
N VAL A 43 -4.90 4.83 6.72
CA VAL A 43 -3.75 5.13 7.61
C VAL A 43 -3.93 6.45 8.35
N GLY A 44 -4.58 7.43 7.73
CA GLY A 44 -4.85 8.72 8.35
C GLY A 44 -5.84 8.68 9.54
N LEU A 45 -6.53 7.55 9.77
CA LEU A 45 -7.43 7.37 10.92
C LEU A 45 -6.77 6.64 12.08
N LEU A 46 -5.60 6.03 11.86
CA LEU A 46 -4.94 5.24 12.88
C LEU A 46 -4.19 6.11 13.89
N GLN A 47 -4.24 5.72 15.14
CA GLN A 47 -3.53 6.38 16.23
C GLN A 47 -2.25 5.62 16.55
N PHE A 48 -1.12 6.18 16.18
CA PHE A 48 0.21 5.64 16.52
C PHE A 48 1.28 6.73 16.46
N ASP A 49 2.31 6.59 17.28
CA ASP A 49 3.50 7.44 17.23
C ASP A 49 4.53 6.92 16.24
N LEU A 50 5.36 7.83 15.72
CA LEU A 50 6.52 7.44 14.93
C LEU A 50 7.58 6.80 15.85
N LEU A 51 8.24 5.76 15.36
CA LEU A 51 9.36 5.13 16.07
C LEU A 51 10.52 6.14 16.22
N ARG A 52 11.11 6.17 17.43
CA ARG A 52 12.19 7.09 17.78
C ARG A 52 13.49 6.39 18.14
N SER A 53 13.46 5.05 18.28
CA SER A 53 14.65 4.27 18.62
C SER A 53 14.63 2.89 17.96
N GLN A 54 15.81 2.29 17.84
CA GLN A 54 15.95 0.90 17.37
C GLN A 54 15.28 -0.07 18.36
N ALA A 55 15.37 0.19 19.66
CA ALA A 55 14.73 -0.65 20.67
C ALA A 55 13.21 -0.68 20.52
N GLU A 56 12.58 0.49 20.23
CA GLU A 56 11.14 0.52 19.93
C GLU A 56 10.80 -0.30 18.68
N PHE A 57 11.61 -0.22 17.62
CA PHE A 57 11.39 -1.01 16.41
C PHE A 57 11.50 -2.50 16.65
N GLU A 58 12.50 -2.95 17.41
CA GLU A 58 12.80 -4.36 17.58
C GLU A 58 11.93 -5.04 18.65
N THR A 59 11.71 -4.38 19.78
CA THR A 59 11.09 -4.98 20.98
C THR A 59 10.01 -4.13 21.63
N GLY A 60 9.72 -2.94 21.11
CA GLY A 60 8.71 -2.05 21.66
C GLY A 60 7.29 -2.61 21.56
N THR A 61 6.41 -2.17 22.46
CA THR A 61 4.99 -2.52 22.43
C THR A 61 4.33 -2.02 21.15
N THR A 62 3.59 -2.87 20.50
CA THR A 62 2.82 -2.51 19.29
C THR A 62 1.55 -1.75 19.69
N PRO A 63 1.30 -0.54 19.19
CA PRO A 63 0.05 0.18 19.46
C PRO A 63 -1.20 -0.63 19.05
N PRO A 64 -2.36 -0.45 19.70
CA PRO A 64 -3.58 -1.22 19.41
C PRO A 64 -4.01 -1.16 17.95
N ASP A 65 -4.03 0.03 17.34
CA ASP A 65 -4.41 0.19 15.93
C ASP A 65 -3.43 -0.49 14.98
N ILE A 66 -2.15 -0.50 15.32
CA ILE A 66 -1.13 -1.22 14.55
C ILE A 66 -1.30 -2.74 14.72
N SER A 67 -1.62 -3.21 15.92
CA SER A 67 -1.93 -4.64 16.14
C SER A 67 -3.14 -5.09 15.32
N ALA A 68 -4.21 -4.30 15.28
CA ALA A 68 -5.38 -4.56 14.44
C ALA A 68 -5.01 -4.57 12.95
N ALA A 69 -4.16 -3.62 12.50
CA ALA A 69 -3.66 -3.58 11.13
C ALA A 69 -2.79 -4.80 10.78
N GLN A 70 -1.95 -5.27 11.71
CA GLN A 70 -1.17 -6.50 11.53
C GLN A 70 -2.07 -7.72 11.34
N GLU A 71 -3.17 -7.82 12.10
CA GLU A 71 -4.15 -8.89 11.92
C GLU A 71 -4.85 -8.82 10.55
N ALA A 72 -5.21 -7.62 10.09
CA ALA A 72 -5.76 -7.42 8.75
C ALA A 72 -4.76 -7.85 7.66
N ILE A 73 -3.48 -7.45 7.79
CA ILE A 73 -2.39 -7.87 6.90
C ILE A 73 -2.22 -9.40 6.91
N ARG A 74 -2.31 -10.02 8.08
CA ARG A 74 -2.15 -11.49 8.22
C ARG A 74 -3.27 -12.25 7.52
N ARG A 75 -4.51 -11.74 7.58
CA ARG A 75 -5.67 -12.36 6.94
C ARG A 75 -5.70 -12.20 5.42
N ALA A 76 -5.08 -11.14 4.89
CA ALA A 76 -5.14 -10.80 3.47
C ALA A 76 -4.28 -11.73 2.59
N ASP A 77 -4.81 -12.11 1.44
CA ASP A 77 -4.10 -12.82 0.38
C ASP A 77 -3.48 -11.84 -0.63
N HIS A 78 -4.08 -10.63 -0.74
CA HIS A 78 -3.65 -9.56 -1.63
C HIS A 78 -3.72 -8.20 -0.93
N LEU A 79 -2.64 -7.42 -1.01
CA LEU A 79 -2.55 -6.07 -0.46
C LEU A 79 -2.58 -5.04 -1.59
N VAL A 80 -3.43 -4.02 -1.48
CA VAL A 80 -3.42 -2.90 -2.42
C VAL A 80 -3.14 -1.61 -1.66
N VAL A 81 -2.06 -0.92 -2.00
CA VAL A 81 -1.64 0.32 -1.33
C VAL A 81 -1.87 1.51 -2.24
N PHE A 82 -2.72 2.44 -1.82
CA PHE A 82 -2.99 3.71 -2.51
C PHE A 82 -2.31 4.85 -1.78
N PHE A 83 -1.55 5.70 -2.46
CA PHE A 83 -0.98 6.90 -1.85
C PHE A 83 -0.67 8.00 -2.87
N PRO A 84 -0.66 9.28 -2.44
CA PRO A 84 -0.17 10.38 -3.25
C PRO A 84 1.36 10.45 -3.20
N LEU A 85 2.00 10.76 -4.33
CA LEU A 85 3.44 11.03 -4.35
C LEU A 85 3.72 12.41 -3.77
N TRP A 86 4.39 12.48 -2.62
CA TRP A 86 4.82 13.71 -1.97
C TRP A 86 6.35 13.77 -1.90
N LEU A 87 6.94 14.85 -2.40
CA LEU A 87 8.41 15.04 -2.41
C LEU A 87 9.18 13.82 -2.98
N GLY A 88 8.58 13.15 -3.99
CA GLY A 88 9.22 12.02 -4.66
C GLY A 88 9.03 10.66 -3.98
N ASP A 89 8.38 10.59 -2.82
CA ASP A 89 8.13 9.36 -2.06
C ASP A 89 6.68 9.29 -1.53
N MET A 90 6.38 8.25 -0.75
CA MET A 90 5.13 8.14 -0.01
C MET A 90 5.06 9.17 1.12
N PRO A 91 3.84 9.54 1.57
CA PRO A 91 3.70 10.40 2.75
C PRO A 91 4.40 9.82 3.99
N ALA A 92 4.98 10.69 4.82
CA ALA A 92 5.70 10.28 6.04
C ALA A 92 4.84 9.41 6.98
N LEU A 93 3.54 9.71 7.10
CA LEU A 93 2.63 8.91 7.90
C LEU A 93 2.52 7.46 7.38
N LEU A 94 2.43 7.27 6.05
CA LEU A 94 2.41 5.92 5.46
C LEU A 94 3.73 5.18 5.68
N LYS A 95 4.87 5.90 5.60
CA LYS A 95 6.18 5.29 5.89
C LYS A 95 6.26 4.88 7.36
N GLY A 96 5.84 5.76 8.28
CA GLY A 96 5.78 5.45 9.72
C GLY A 96 4.84 4.28 10.02
N PHE A 97 3.71 4.19 9.33
CA PHE A 97 2.82 3.03 9.44
C PHE A 97 3.55 1.72 9.04
N PHE A 98 4.27 1.69 7.92
CA PHE A 98 5.03 0.50 7.54
C PHE A 98 6.12 0.15 8.55
N GLU A 99 6.80 1.13 9.12
CA GLU A 99 7.79 0.90 10.18
C GLU A 99 7.16 0.30 11.43
N GLN A 100 6.00 0.81 11.83
CA GLN A 100 5.26 0.27 12.98
C GLN A 100 4.67 -1.11 12.70
N ALA A 101 4.07 -1.31 11.53
CA ALA A 101 3.35 -2.55 11.22
C ALA A 101 4.29 -3.70 10.82
N LEU A 102 5.37 -3.43 10.08
CA LEU A 102 6.23 -4.47 9.51
C LEU A 102 7.49 -4.74 10.37
N ARG A 103 7.32 -4.79 11.70
CA ARG A 103 8.41 -5.05 12.64
C ARG A 103 8.95 -6.48 12.59
N PRO A 104 10.17 -6.71 13.13
CA PRO A 104 10.66 -8.05 13.41
C PRO A 104 9.68 -8.85 14.29
N GLY A 105 9.64 -10.17 14.10
CA GLY A 105 8.68 -11.04 14.78
C GLY A 105 7.34 -11.16 14.05
N PHE A 106 6.82 -10.07 13.48
CA PHE A 106 5.60 -10.10 12.66
C PHE A 106 5.92 -10.31 11.17
N ALA A 107 6.57 -9.33 10.54
CA ALA A 107 6.73 -9.31 9.08
C ALA A 107 7.95 -10.10 8.60
N PHE A 108 8.96 -10.18 9.43
CA PHE A 108 10.20 -10.92 9.18
C PHE A 108 10.87 -11.33 10.50
N ALA A 109 11.87 -12.21 10.42
CA ALA A 109 12.71 -12.57 11.57
C ALA A 109 14.19 -12.57 11.16
N TYR A 110 15.03 -12.01 12.01
CA TYR A 110 16.49 -12.12 11.83
C TYR A 110 16.93 -13.57 12.02
N ARG A 111 17.92 -14.00 11.24
CA ARG A 111 18.56 -15.29 11.37
C ARG A 111 20.01 -15.10 11.83
N PRO A 112 20.61 -16.09 12.50
CA PRO A 112 22.01 -16.03 12.89
C PRO A 112 22.97 -15.86 11.69
N SER A 113 22.55 -16.30 10.50
CA SER A 113 23.29 -16.15 9.25
C SER A 113 22.36 -16.07 8.05
N GLY A 114 22.79 -15.36 6.99
CA GLY A 114 22.06 -15.22 5.74
C GLY A 114 21.00 -14.12 5.76
N PHE A 115 20.05 -14.19 4.81
CA PHE A 115 18.95 -13.21 4.71
C PHE A 115 17.87 -13.44 5.77
N PRO A 116 17.20 -12.38 6.24
CA PRO A 116 16.07 -12.51 7.14
C PRO A 116 14.97 -13.44 6.60
N GLN A 117 14.33 -14.15 7.49
CA GLN A 117 13.15 -14.95 7.15
C GLN A 117 11.98 -14.01 6.83
N LYS A 118 11.31 -14.26 5.73
CA LYS A 118 10.12 -13.52 5.28
C LYS A 118 8.88 -14.19 5.83
N ASN A 119 8.09 -13.48 6.64
CA ASN A 119 6.91 -14.05 7.29
C ASN A 119 5.61 -13.77 6.53
N LEU A 120 5.61 -12.87 5.54
CA LEU A 120 4.43 -12.52 4.76
C LEU A 120 4.46 -13.11 3.33
N GLY A 121 5.18 -14.19 3.14
CA GLY A 121 5.24 -14.91 1.87
C GLY A 121 3.90 -15.54 1.45
N GLY A 122 3.80 -15.89 0.14
CA GLY A 122 2.59 -16.47 -0.43
C GLY A 122 1.47 -15.44 -0.73
N ARG A 123 1.73 -14.16 -0.57
CA ARG A 123 0.82 -13.03 -0.81
C ARG A 123 1.29 -12.18 -1.96
N SER A 124 0.34 -11.60 -2.69
CA SER A 124 0.65 -10.63 -3.75
C SER A 124 0.31 -9.21 -3.30
N ALA A 125 0.86 -8.20 -4.00
CA ALA A 125 0.52 -6.82 -3.73
C ALA A 125 0.41 -5.98 -5.01
N ARG A 126 -0.33 -4.85 -4.88
CA ARG A 126 -0.37 -3.77 -5.87
C ARG A 126 -0.12 -2.44 -5.21
N ILE A 127 0.65 -1.60 -5.87
CA ILE A 127 0.94 -0.23 -5.48
C ILE A 127 0.24 0.69 -6.47
N VAL A 128 -0.62 1.58 -6.00
CA VAL A 128 -1.29 2.61 -6.81
C VAL A 128 -0.83 3.98 -6.32
N VAL A 129 -0.04 4.68 -7.14
CA VAL A 129 0.47 6.00 -6.80
C VAL A 129 -0.18 7.08 -7.65
N THR A 130 -0.67 8.15 -7.02
CA THR A 130 -1.23 9.32 -7.69
C THR A 130 -0.24 10.48 -7.66
N MET A 131 -0.16 11.27 -8.73
CA MET A 131 0.77 12.40 -8.79
C MET A 131 0.34 13.48 -9.78
N GLY A 132 0.76 14.72 -9.54
CA GLY A 132 0.53 15.85 -10.45
C GLY A 132 1.38 15.78 -11.71
N MET A 133 2.58 15.18 -11.67
CA MET A 133 3.45 15.06 -12.83
C MET A 133 3.00 13.94 -13.79
N PRO A 134 3.36 14.01 -15.09
CA PRO A 134 3.12 12.93 -16.04
C PRO A 134 3.84 11.63 -15.63
N ALA A 135 3.13 10.50 -15.74
CA ALA A 135 3.63 9.18 -15.35
C ALA A 135 4.95 8.79 -16.06
N LEU A 136 5.12 9.18 -17.34
CA LEU A 136 6.34 8.92 -18.10
C LEU A 136 7.55 9.66 -17.53
N ILE A 137 7.39 10.93 -17.12
CA ILE A 137 8.46 11.71 -16.50
C ILE A 137 8.87 11.04 -15.18
N TYR A 138 7.89 10.67 -14.35
CA TYR A 138 8.19 9.97 -13.10
C TYR A 138 8.91 8.64 -13.34
N ARG A 139 8.47 7.86 -14.33
CA ARG A 139 9.06 6.54 -14.62
C ARG A 139 10.47 6.62 -15.21
N TRP A 140 10.70 7.53 -16.12
CA TRP A 140 11.97 7.60 -16.88
C TRP A 140 12.98 8.56 -16.26
N TYR A 141 12.59 9.82 -16.00
CA TYR A 141 13.50 10.82 -15.45
C TYR A 141 13.79 10.58 -13.96
N PHE A 142 12.73 10.44 -13.14
CA PHE A 142 12.86 10.15 -11.71
C PHE A 142 13.06 8.67 -11.39
N ARG A 143 13.09 7.78 -12.40
CA ARG A 143 13.32 6.33 -12.26
C ARG A 143 12.37 5.62 -11.29
N ALA A 144 11.25 6.21 -10.97
CA ALA A 144 10.21 5.70 -10.06
C ALA A 144 10.77 5.17 -8.72
N HIS A 145 11.62 5.95 -8.06
CA HIS A 145 12.35 5.50 -6.87
C HIS A 145 11.41 5.06 -5.73
N ALA A 146 10.34 5.82 -5.44
CA ALA A 146 9.39 5.45 -4.39
C ALA A 146 8.73 4.09 -4.67
N LEU A 147 8.31 3.83 -5.92
CA LEU A 147 7.74 2.55 -6.31
C LEU A 147 8.74 1.41 -6.15
N LYS A 148 9.99 1.60 -6.58
CA LYS A 148 11.03 0.59 -6.43
C LYS A 148 11.37 0.32 -4.97
N ASN A 149 11.40 1.37 -4.15
CA ASN A 149 11.64 1.27 -2.71
C ASN A 149 10.53 0.46 -2.03
N LEU A 150 9.27 0.86 -2.22
CA LEU A 150 8.13 0.16 -1.63
C LEU A 150 8.02 -1.28 -2.13
N ASN A 151 8.20 -1.50 -3.45
CA ASN A 151 8.13 -2.83 -4.04
C ASN A 151 9.24 -3.75 -3.52
N ARG A 152 10.50 -3.32 -3.66
CA ARG A 152 11.67 -4.19 -3.44
C ARG A 152 12.09 -4.24 -1.97
N ASN A 153 12.21 -3.06 -1.34
CA ASN A 153 12.85 -2.93 -0.03
C ASN A 153 11.87 -3.04 1.13
N ILE A 154 10.57 -2.86 0.90
CA ILE A 154 9.54 -3.00 1.93
C ILE A 154 8.71 -4.25 1.68
N LEU A 155 7.83 -4.26 0.67
CA LEU A 155 6.92 -5.38 0.43
C LEU A 155 7.64 -6.66 0.01
N GLY A 156 8.58 -6.57 -0.92
CA GLY A 156 9.38 -7.71 -1.35
C GLY A 156 10.33 -8.24 -0.27
N PHE A 157 10.81 -7.35 0.61
CA PHE A 157 11.63 -7.72 1.75
C PHE A 157 10.87 -8.59 2.73
N VAL A 158 9.62 -8.29 3.03
CA VAL A 158 8.79 -9.07 3.97
C VAL A 158 8.09 -10.28 3.33
N GLY A 159 8.14 -10.40 1.99
CA GLY A 159 7.73 -11.64 1.31
C GLY A 159 6.62 -11.52 0.27
N TYR A 160 6.06 -10.32 0.04
CA TYR A 160 5.06 -10.16 -1.04
C TYR A 160 5.67 -10.43 -2.41
N ALA A 161 5.04 -11.30 -3.19
CA ALA A 161 5.38 -11.61 -4.57
C ALA A 161 4.19 -12.25 -5.31
N PRO A 162 3.79 -11.78 -6.50
CA PRO A 162 4.33 -10.59 -7.19
C PRO A 162 3.84 -9.27 -6.58
N VAL A 163 4.66 -8.21 -6.69
CA VAL A 163 4.26 -6.83 -6.41
C VAL A 163 4.15 -6.07 -7.73
N ARG A 164 2.96 -5.55 -8.05
CA ARG A 164 2.68 -4.80 -9.28
C ARG A 164 2.44 -3.33 -8.96
N ASP A 165 2.62 -2.45 -9.96
CA ASP A 165 2.36 -1.04 -9.78
C ASP A 165 1.40 -0.46 -10.83
N THR A 166 0.74 0.63 -10.47
CA THR A 166 -0.09 1.48 -11.33
C THR A 166 0.19 2.93 -10.99
N ILE A 167 0.54 3.73 -12.00
CA ILE A 167 0.80 5.17 -11.84
C ILE A 167 -0.38 5.95 -12.43
N VAL A 168 -0.99 6.79 -11.60
CA VAL A 168 -2.03 7.75 -12.00
C VAL A 168 -1.38 9.13 -12.00
N GLY A 169 -0.86 9.52 -13.16
CA GLY A 169 -0.15 10.79 -13.35
C GLY A 169 -1.06 11.91 -13.84
N SER A 170 -0.53 13.15 -13.85
CA SER A 170 -1.20 14.36 -14.36
C SER A 170 -2.57 14.62 -13.72
N VAL A 171 -2.76 14.26 -12.44
CA VAL A 171 -4.08 14.27 -11.78
C VAL A 171 -4.73 15.66 -11.78
N ALA A 172 -3.95 16.74 -11.68
CA ALA A 172 -4.47 18.11 -11.65
C ALA A 172 -4.97 18.60 -13.03
N THR A 173 -4.48 18.00 -14.11
CA THR A 173 -4.78 18.44 -15.50
C THR A 173 -5.49 17.35 -16.31
N ALA A 174 -5.82 16.24 -15.69
CA ALA A 174 -6.46 15.12 -16.34
C ALA A 174 -7.87 15.50 -16.85
N LYS A 175 -8.12 15.23 -18.13
CA LYS A 175 -9.47 15.38 -18.70
C LYS A 175 -10.43 14.36 -18.08
N PRO A 176 -11.74 14.67 -17.96
CA PRO A 176 -12.71 13.74 -17.36
C PRO A 176 -12.68 12.34 -17.96
N ALA A 177 -12.53 12.21 -19.28
CA ALA A 177 -12.42 10.90 -19.95
C ALA A 177 -11.17 10.11 -19.58
N ALA A 178 -10.04 10.78 -19.28
CA ALA A 178 -8.82 10.11 -18.81
C ALA A 178 -8.99 9.64 -17.37
N MET A 179 -9.62 10.45 -16.53
CA MET A 179 -9.94 10.10 -15.16
C MET A 179 -10.91 8.91 -15.09
N ALA A 180 -11.96 8.91 -15.91
CA ALA A 180 -12.90 7.80 -16.02
C ALA A 180 -12.19 6.47 -16.35
N ARG A 181 -11.20 6.50 -17.26
CA ARG A 181 -10.39 5.30 -17.58
C ARG A 181 -9.58 4.79 -16.39
N HIS A 182 -9.09 5.68 -15.51
CA HIS A 182 -8.40 5.23 -14.29
C HIS A 182 -9.36 4.50 -13.34
N PHE A 183 -10.58 5.00 -13.18
CA PHE A 183 -11.60 4.32 -12.36
C PHE A 183 -11.98 2.96 -12.95
N GLU A 184 -12.21 2.87 -14.28
CA GLU A 184 -12.48 1.57 -14.92
C GLU A 184 -11.30 0.60 -14.78
N THR A 185 -10.07 1.11 -14.88
CA THR A 185 -8.87 0.30 -14.63
C THR A 185 -8.87 -0.26 -13.21
N MET A 186 -9.21 0.57 -12.20
CA MET A 186 -9.28 0.11 -10.81
C MET A 186 -10.38 -0.96 -10.63
N ARG A 187 -11.57 -0.78 -11.22
CA ARG A 187 -12.63 -1.80 -11.18
C ARG A 187 -12.18 -3.12 -11.83
N ALA A 188 -11.53 -3.04 -12.99
CA ALA A 188 -11.02 -4.23 -13.67
C ALA A 188 -9.94 -4.96 -12.87
N LEU A 189 -9.03 -4.21 -12.24
CA LEU A 189 -7.98 -4.75 -11.37
C LEU A 189 -8.57 -5.38 -10.10
N GLY A 190 -9.54 -4.72 -9.49
CA GLY A 190 -10.26 -5.25 -8.34
C GLY A 190 -10.97 -6.56 -8.66
N ARG A 191 -11.71 -6.62 -9.78
CA ARG A 191 -12.39 -7.84 -10.23
C ARG A 191 -11.45 -9.01 -10.45
N ALA A 192 -10.22 -8.73 -10.83
CA ALA A 192 -9.19 -9.75 -11.06
C ALA A 192 -8.31 -10.04 -9.84
N ALA A 193 -8.51 -9.37 -8.71
CA ALA A 193 -7.65 -9.40 -7.52
C ALA A 193 -6.17 -9.21 -7.86
N ARG A 194 -5.88 -8.13 -8.60
CA ARG A 194 -4.54 -7.85 -9.16
C ARG A 194 -4.05 -6.48 -8.82
#